data_f6e16b74a00e27c76e53cc7be4bb4c2c
#
_entry.id   f6e16b74a00e27c76e53cc7be4bb4c2c
#
_cell.length_a   1.000
_cell.length_b   1.000
_cell.length_c   1.000
_cell.angle_alpha   90.00
_cell.angle_beta   90.00
_cell.angle_gamma   90.00
#
_symmetry.space_group_name_H-M   'P 1'
#
loop_
_entity.id
_entity.type
_entity.pdbx_description
1 polymer ?
#
loop_
_entity_poly.entity_id
_entity_poly.type
_entity_poly.pdbx_seq_one_letter_code
_entity_poly.pdbx_strand_id
1 'polypeptide(L)'
;MKTIEKYVFGSFLSSFLLAFLVLSFVLTIGLLVQIVGYILDGVPMSLVGEFCLVSLPETLQWSMPLALLVSSVLVFSRLSADNEISAMRACGINLFSILKWPALFGLICTLAGVYINNEIVPRGHEVRRSLKAKVSVDTGLELLEPGRVIDDFPKVKIYFGAKEGNWLHDLVVIDYSNPKVDRMITASKALVTQQGKDVALDLYQMTVDPVDEKHATMARANRFRYFVKDAIKESKYSKKTKDLRAMELLKSIDEMKKLVKRTKKDEIGRKLIKDLKRDISRAKTEFSKRIVFALASVCFVLVGIPLGIKAQRKESSVGMAISLCIALGYYLVVILMLSIHKNHALYPHILIFSSVLFCAAAAVYLVRKHL
;
A
#
# COMPACT_ATOMS: atom_id res chain seq x y z
N MET A 1 27.90 -29.16 -4.16
CA MET A 1 28.26 -28.09 -5.14
C MET A 1 29.70 -28.29 -5.59
N LYS A 2 29.95 -28.29 -6.91
CA LYS A 2 31.32 -28.23 -7.45
C LYS A 2 31.92 -26.85 -7.17
N THR A 3 33.25 -26.72 -7.18
CA THR A 3 33.95 -25.44 -6.86
C THR A 3 33.45 -24.26 -7.70
N ILE A 4 33.24 -24.46 -9.00
CA ILE A 4 32.74 -23.45 -9.93
C ILE A 4 31.30 -23.06 -9.60
N GLU A 5 30.43 -24.00 -9.26
CA GLU A 5 29.05 -23.72 -8.84
C GLU A 5 29.03 -22.85 -7.58
N LYS A 6 29.93 -23.13 -6.64
CA LYS A 6 30.05 -22.36 -5.38
C LYS A 6 30.55 -20.94 -5.63
N TYR A 7 31.52 -20.79 -6.55
CA TYR A 7 32.03 -19.47 -6.98
C TYR A 7 30.94 -18.60 -7.60
N VAL A 8 30.22 -19.14 -8.60
CA VAL A 8 29.17 -18.39 -9.29
C VAL A 8 28.01 -18.06 -8.34
N PHE A 9 27.59 -19.02 -7.52
CA PHE A 9 26.52 -18.78 -6.55
C PHE A 9 26.93 -17.79 -5.46
N GLY A 10 28.17 -17.84 -4.98
CA GLY A 10 28.69 -16.86 -4.01
C GLY A 10 28.70 -15.44 -4.57
N SER A 11 29.17 -15.27 -5.83
CA SER A 11 29.12 -13.99 -6.54
C SER A 11 27.68 -13.48 -6.75
N PHE A 12 26.74 -14.39 -7.06
CA PHE A 12 25.32 -14.06 -7.20
C PHE A 12 24.71 -13.62 -5.87
N LEU A 13 24.97 -14.36 -4.79
CA LEU A 13 24.41 -14.05 -3.47
C LEU A 13 24.93 -12.72 -2.92
N SER A 14 26.23 -12.43 -3.07
CA SER A 14 26.80 -11.13 -2.64
C SER A 14 26.22 -9.97 -3.43
N SER A 15 26.09 -10.12 -4.76
CA SER A 15 25.45 -9.11 -5.61
C SER A 15 23.95 -8.94 -5.29
N PHE A 16 23.27 -10.04 -4.97
CA PHE A 16 21.87 -9.98 -4.53
C PHE A 16 21.72 -9.23 -3.22
N LEU A 17 22.52 -9.53 -2.20
CA LEU A 17 22.46 -8.84 -0.90
C LEU A 17 22.71 -7.34 -1.06
N LEU A 18 23.71 -6.95 -1.86
CA LEU A 18 23.99 -5.55 -2.12
C LEU A 18 22.83 -4.86 -2.85
N ALA A 19 22.35 -5.45 -3.95
CA ALA A 19 21.22 -4.91 -4.71
C ALA A 19 19.94 -4.82 -3.85
N PHE A 20 19.68 -5.85 -3.04
CA PHE A 20 18.54 -5.91 -2.15
C PHE A 20 18.59 -4.81 -1.08
N LEU A 21 19.74 -4.58 -0.47
CA LEU A 21 19.96 -3.50 0.51
C LEU A 21 19.73 -2.14 -0.13
N VAL A 22 20.37 -1.88 -1.28
CA VAL A 22 20.24 -0.59 -2.00
C VAL A 22 18.80 -0.34 -2.43
N LEU A 23 18.14 -1.31 -3.07
CA LEU A 23 16.76 -1.16 -3.53
C LEU A 23 15.78 -1.01 -2.36
N SER A 24 15.97 -1.78 -1.29
CA SER A 24 15.15 -1.63 -0.08
C SER A 24 15.30 -0.25 0.54
N PHE A 25 16.52 0.28 0.60
CA PHE A 25 16.78 1.63 1.09
C PHE A 25 16.09 2.69 0.20
N VAL A 26 16.27 2.62 -1.12
CA VAL A 26 15.62 3.55 -2.07
C VAL A 26 14.10 3.53 -1.95
N LEU A 27 13.49 2.34 -1.88
CA LEU A 27 12.04 2.23 -1.71
C LEU A 27 11.56 2.71 -0.34
N THR A 28 12.40 2.60 0.69
CA THR A 28 12.07 3.11 2.03
C THR A 28 12.10 4.64 2.09
N ILE A 29 12.85 5.32 1.20
CA ILE A 29 12.83 6.80 1.11
C ILE A 29 11.41 7.30 0.87
N GLY A 30 10.61 6.62 0.04
CA GLY A 30 9.21 6.96 -0.19
C GLY A 30 8.34 6.87 1.07
N LEU A 31 8.68 5.96 2.01
CA LEU A 31 8.03 5.89 3.34
C LEU A 31 8.48 7.04 4.24
N LEU A 32 9.76 7.44 4.17
CA LEU A 32 10.29 8.53 4.98
C LEU A 32 9.56 9.85 4.70
N VAL A 33 9.21 10.13 3.45
CA VAL A 33 8.40 11.31 3.10
C VAL A 33 7.04 11.32 3.82
N GLN A 34 6.37 10.16 3.90
CA GLN A 34 5.12 10.05 4.64
C GLN A 34 5.32 10.21 6.16
N ILE A 35 6.43 9.69 6.69
CA ILE A 35 6.81 9.79 8.09
C ILE A 35 7.05 11.25 8.50
N VAL A 36 7.75 12.03 7.66
CA VAL A 36 7.95 13.46 7.91
C VAL A 36 6.60 14.19 8.04
N GLY A 37 5.61 13.85 7.17
CA GLY A 37 4.25 14.37 7.32
C GLY A 37 3.65 14.09 8.69
N TYR A 38 3.74 12.86 9.19
CA TYR A 38 3.21 12.52 10.54
C TYR A 38 3.94 13.22 11.68
N ILE A 39 5.26 13.44 11.55
CA ILE A 39 6.04 14.19 12.56
C ILE A 39 5.58 15.65 12.59
N LEU A 40 5.38 16.26 11.41
CA LEU A 40 4.87 17.64 11.31
C LEU A 40 3.44 17.75 11.85
N ASP A 41 2.64 16.70 11.70
CA ASP A 41 1.29 16.59 12.26
C ASP A 41 1.29 16.31 13.79
N GLY A 42 2.45 16.35 14.48
CA GLY A 42 2.54 16.19 15.93
C GLY A 42 2.36 14.75 16.44
N VAL A 43 2.46 13.74 15.56
CA VAL A 43 2.31 12.32 15.96
C VAL A 43 3.47 11.89 16.87
N PRO A 44 3.21 11.22 18.01
CA PRO A 44 4.25 10.74 18.90
C PRO A 44 5.28 9.85 18.21
N MET A 45 6.57 10.05 18.48
CA MET A 45 7.68 9.36 17.80
C MET A 45 7.63 7.83 17.96
N SER A 46 7.05 7.34 19.05
CA SER A 46 6.81 5.90 19.28
C SER A 46 5.87 5.29 18.22
N LEU A 47 4.78 5.99 17.88
CA LEU A 47 3.83 5.56 16.86
C LEU A 47 4.44 5.66 15.46
N VAL A 48 5.27 6.67 15.21
CA VAL A 48 6.03 6.82 13.96
C VAL A 48 6.99 5.65 13.77
N GLY A 49 7.72 5.26 14.81
CA GLY A 49 8.62 4.09 14.78
C GLY A 49 7.87 2.78 14.50
N GLU A 50 6.73 2.56 15.16
CA GLU A 50 5.86 1.41 14.91
C GLU A 50 5.35 1.38 13.47
N PHE A 51 4.89 2.53 12.94
CA PHE A 51 4.46 2.65 11.55
C PHE A 51 5.58 2.30 10.57
N CYS A 52 6.82 2.74 10.84
CA CYS A 52 7.99 2.43 10.04
C CYS A 52 8.25 0.93 9.99
N LEU A 53 8.38 0.28 11.14
CA LEU A 53 8.65 -1.16 11.24
C LEU A 53 7.58 -2.02 10.55
N VAL A 54 6.32 -1.67 10.74
CA VAL A 54 5.17 -2.39 10.16
C VAL A 54 5.09 -2.19 8.63
N SER A 55 5.71 -1.15 8.10
CA SER A 55 5.73 -0.86 6.66
C SER A 55 6.88 -1.57 5.92
N LEU A 56 7.94 -1.99 6.61
CA LEU A 56 9.10 -2.67 5.99
C LEU A 56 8.74 -3.90 5.16
N PRO A 57 7.85 -4.83 5.61
CA PRO A 57 7.51 -6.02 4.82
C PRO A 57 6.93 -5.70 3.44
N GLU A 58 6.20 -4.59 3.31
CA GLU A 58 5.67 -4.14 2.00
C GLU A 58 6.80 -3.69 1.07
N THR A 59 7.84 -3.04 1.61
CA THR A 59 9.04 -2.67 0.85
C THR A 59 9.78 -3.91 0.34
N LEU A 60 9.91 -4.95 1.19
CA LEU A 60 10.56 -6.21 0.83
C LEU A 60 9.85 -6.93 -0.33
N GLN A 61 8.53 -6.85 -0.39
CA GLN A 61 7.72 -7.42 -1.48
C GLN A 61 8.16 -6.91 -2.86
N TRP A 62 8.57 -5.64 -2.96
CA TRP A 62 9.00 -5.01 -4.21
C TRP A 62 10.50 -5.16 -4.46
N SER A 63 11.31 -4.98 -3.42
CA SER A 63 12.78 -4.98 -3.55
C SER A 63 13.34 -6.35 -3.86
N MET A 64 12.79 -7.43 -3.30
CA MET A 64 13.31 -8.78 -3.45
C MET A 64 13.31 -9.29 -4.91
N PRO A 65 12.20 -9.23 -5.69
CA PRO A 65 12.23 -9.66 -7.08
C PRO A 65 13.14 -8.78 -7.95
N LEU A 66 13.15 -7.46 -7.73
CA LEU A 66 14.02 -6.54 -8.47
C LEU A 66 15.49 -6.78 -8.17
N ALA A 67 15.87 -7.04 -6.92
CA ALA A 67 17.24 -7.39 -6.54
C ALA A 67 17.70 -8.68 -7.18
N LEU A 68 16.82 -9.68 -7.28
CA LEU A 68 17.10 -10.94 -7.98
C LEU A 68 17.35 -10.71 -9.48
N LEU A 69 16.57 -9.86 -10.12
CA LEU A 69 16.77 -9.50 -11.51
C LEU A 69 18.11 -8.81 -11.73
N VAL A 70 18.37 -7.75 -10.96
CA VAL A 70 19.60 -6.95 -11.06
C VAL A 70 20.83 -7.82 -10.81
N SER A 71 20.84 -8.62 -9.75
CA SER A 71 21.95 -9.51 -9.42
C SER A 71 22.19 -10.56 -10.51
N SER A 72 21.12 -11.15 -11.06
CA SER A 72 21.23 -12.09 -12.16
C SER A 72 21.90 -11.44 -13.38
N VAL A 73 21.42 -10.27 -13.80
CA VAL A 73 21.99 -9.57 -14.95
C VAL A 73 23.44 -9.17 -14.69
N LEU A 74 23.75 -8.54 -13.55
CA LEU A 74 25.08 -8.06 -13.22
C LEU A 74 26.13 -9.18 -13.17
N VAL A 75 25.83 -10.27 -12.48
CA VAL A 75 26.78 -11.37 -12.32
C VAL A 75 27.01 -12.08 -13.65
N PHE A 76 25.95 -12.43 -14.37
CA PHE A 76 26.10 -13.16 -15.62
C PHE A 76 26.63 -12.29 -16.76
N SER A 77 26.40 -10.96 -16.76
CA SER A 77 27.06 -10.07 -17.72
C SER A 77 28.56 -9.94 -17.44
N ARG A 78 28.97 -9.87 -16.16
CA ARG A 78 30.39 -9.87 -15.78
C ARG A 78 31.08 -11.17 -16.19
N LEU A 79 30.52 -12.32 -15.83
CA LEU A 79 31.06 -13.63 -16.21
C LEU A 79 31.17 -13.80 -17.75
N SER A 80 30.21 -13.23 -18.48
CA SER A 80 30.22 -13.20 -19.94
C SER A 80 31.30 -12.27 -20.48
N ALA A 81 31.44 -11.07 -19.93
CA ALA A 81 32.42 -10.05 -20.32
C ALA A 81 33.87 -10.54 -20.11
N ASP A 82 34.11 -11.28 -19.01
CA ASP A 82 35.41 -11.84 -18.66
C ASP A 82 35.70 -13.16 -19.39
N ASN A 83 34.81 -13.57 -20.34
CA ASN A 83 34.88 -14.84 -21.10
C ASN A 83 34.83 -16.09 -20.20
N GLU A 84 34.52 -16.01 -18.93
CA GLU A 84 34.44 -17.15 -18.02
C GLU A 84 33.37 -18.16 -18.48
N ILE A 85 32.23 -17.69 -18.98
CA ILE A 85 31.17 -18.55 -19.52
C ILE A 85 31.65 -19.31 -20.75
N SER A 86 32.39 -18.65 -21.64
CA SER A 86 32.98 -19.29 -22.84
C SER A 86 34.03 -20.33 -22.47
N ALA A 87 34.88 -20.01 -21.50
CA ALA A 87 35.89 -20.95 -20.98
C ALA A 87 35.23 -22.18 -20.32
N MET A 88 34.17 -21.98 -19.51
CA MET A 88 33.43 -23.09 -18.91
C MET A 88 32.78 -23.98 -19.96
N ARG A 89 32.22 -23.43 -21.04
CA ARG A 89 31.72 -24.21 -22.20
C ARG A 89 32.81 -24.99 -22.89
N ALA A 90 33.98 -24.37 -23.14
CA ALA A 90 35.11 -25.02 -23.78
C ALA A 90 35.64 -26.21 -22.93
N CYS A 91 35.56 -26.11 -21.60
CA CYS A 91 35.88 -27.19 -20.69
C CYS A 91 34.76 -28.26 -20.55
N GLY A 92 33.71 -28.21 -21.36
CA GLY A 92 32.60 -29.17 -21.33
C GLY A 92 31.66 -29.03 -20.12
N ILE A 93 31.71 -27.91 -19.39
CA ILE A 93 30.84 -27.69 -18.24
C ILE A 93 29.44 -27.33 -18.75
N ASN A 94 28.45 -28.11 -18.31
CA ASN A 94 27.04 -27.81 -18.62
C ASN A 94 26.58 -26.55 -17.87
N LEU A 95 26.19 -25.52 -18.61
CA LEU A 95 25.70 -24.27 -18.06
C LEU A 95 24.50 -24.45 -17.13
N PHE A 96 23.59 -25.38 -17.42
CA PHE A 96 22.48 -25.67 -16.53
C PHE A 96 22.92 -26.06 -15.11
N SER A 97 24.10 -26.68 -14.97
CA SER A 97 24.67 -27.01 -13.65
C SER A 97 24.99 -25.75 -12.82
N ILE A 98 25.35 -24.67 -13.49
CA ILE A 98 25.68 -23.38 -12.85
C ILE A 98 24.42 -22.58 -12.55
N LEU A 99 23.45 -22.61 -13.46
CA LEU A 99 22.21 -21.87 -13.37
C LEU A 99 21.25 -22.38 -12.30
N LYS A 100 21.32 -23.68 -11.98
CA LYS A 100 20.40 -24.35 -11.04
C LYS A 100 20.40 -23.70 -9.65
N TRP A 101 21.54 -23.21 -9.14
CA TRP A 101 21.64 -22.66 -7.79
C TRP A 101 21.00 -21.27 -7.67
N PRO A 102 21.28 -20.29 -8.57
CA PRO A 102 20.52 -19.05 -8.62
C PRO A 102 19.01 -19.26 -8.82
N ALA A 103 18.62 -20.21 -9.70
CA ALA A 103 17.22 -20.53 -9.93
C ALA A 103 16.54 -21.13 -8.67
N LEU A 104 17.23 -22.07 -7.99
CA LEU A 104 16.75 -22.62 -6.72
C LEU A 104 16.62 -21.56 -5.64
N PHE A 105 17.57 -20.63 -5.55
CA PHE A 105 17.47 -19.49 -4.63
C PHE A 105 16.29 -18.59 -4.98
N GLY A 106 16.06 -18.30 -6.26
CA GLY A 106 14.88 -17.60 -6.72
C GLY A 106 13.56 -18.29 -6.34
N LEU A 107 13.53 -19.63 -6.38
CA LEU A 107 12.40 -20.44 -5.92
C LEU A 107 12.20 -20.31 -4.40
N ILE A 108 13.28 -20.37 -3.62
CA ILE A 108 13.22 -20.17 -2.16
C ILE A 108 12.69 -18.76 -1.85
N CYS A 109 13.18 -17.74 -2.53
CA CYS A 109 12.68 -16.37 -2.41
C CYS A 109 11.19 -16.25 -2.81
N THR A 110 10.75 -17.02 -3.81
CA THR A 110 9.33 -17.09 -4.19
C THR A 110 8.48 -17.66 -3.05
N LEU A 111 8.89 -18.75 -2.43
CA LEU A 111 8.17 -19.34 -1.29
C LEU A 111 8.14 -18.38 -0.09
N ALA A 112 9.26 -17.74 0.22
CA ALA A 112 9.33 -16.70 1.24
C ALA A 112 8.41 -15.52 0.89
N GLY A 113 8.38 -15.08 -0.37
CA GLY A 113 7.50 -14.03 -0.88
C GLY A 113 6.02 -14.39 -0.77
N VAL A 114 5.64 -15.64 -1.06
CA VAL A 114 4.26 -16.12 -0.84
C VAL A 114 3.86 -15.98 0.64
N TYR A 115 4.73 -16.39 1.57
CA TYR A 115 4.47 -16.26 3.00
C TYR A 115 4.38 -14.78 3.44
N ILE A 116 5.33 -13.96 3.03
CA ILE A 116 5.36 -12.53 3.35
C ILE A 116 4.09 -11.83 2.84
N ASN A 117 3.72 -12.06 1.58
CA ASN A 117 2.59 -11.40 0.94
C ASN A 117 1.22 -11.84 1.48
N ASN A 118 1.11 -13.06 1.97
CA ASN A 118 -0.16 -13.62 2.44
C ASN A 118 -0.38 -13.48 3.95
N GLU A 119 0.71 -13.39 4.74
CA GLU A 119 0.61 -13.38 6.19
C GLU A 119 1.16 -12.10 6.81
N ILE A 120 2.35 -11.63 6.39
CA ILE A 120 3.03 -10.52 7.04
C ILE A 120 2.50 -9.16 6.53
N VAL A 121 2.47 -8.95 5.23
CA VAL A 121 2.03 -7.69 4.61
C VAL A 121 0.59 -7.32 4.99
N PRO A 122 -0.42 -8.23 5.00
CA PRO A 122 -1.76 -7.88 5.44
C PRO A 122 -1.85 -7.44 6.89
N ARG A 123 -1.09 -8.10 7.80
CA ARG A 123 -0.98 -7.67 9.20
C ARG A 123 -0.41 -6.25 9.29
N GLY A 124 0.62 -5.98 8.48
CA GLY A 124 1.20 -4.64 8.39
C GLY A 124 0.17 -3.58 7.96
N HIS A 125 -0.66 -3.89 6.96
CA HIS A 125 -1.75 -3.01 6.55
C HIS A 125 -2.80 -2.80 7.65
N GLU A 126 -3.14 -3.87 8.40
CA GLU A 126 -4.07 -3.82 9.52
C GLU A 126 -3.55 -2.88 10.62
N VAL A 127 -2.31 -3.08 11.08
CA VAL A 127 -1.69 -2.27 12.14
C VAL A 127 -1.55 -0.82 11.68
N ARG A 128 -1.05 -0.55 10.48
CA ARG A 128 -0.94 0.82 9.95
C ARG A 128 -2.27 1.56 9.93
N ARG A 129 -3.35 0.86 9.61
CA ARG A 129 -4.68 1.47 9.59
C ARG A 129 -5.22 1.73 10.99
N SER A 130 -4.97 0.82 11.93
CA SER A 130 -5.32 1.03 13.34
C SER A 130 -4.54 2.18 13.95
N LEU A 131 -3.24 2.32 13.62
CA LEU A 131 -2.42 3.46 14.04
C LEU A 131 -2.95 4.77 13.47
N LYS A 132 -3.26 4.83 12.16
CA LYS A 132 -3.89 6.01 11.55
C LYS A 132 -5.22 6.38 12.21
N ALA A 133 -6.02 5.39 12.58
CA ALA A 133 -7.28 5.63 13.27
C ALA A 133 -7.05 6.19 14.68
N LYS A 134 -6.05 5.67 15.43
CA LYS A 134 -5.68 6.21 16.74
C LYS A 134 -5.17 7.65 16.64
N VAL A 135 -4.25 7.91 15.72
CA VAL A 135 -3.73 9.26 15.46
C VAL A 135 -4.87 10.23 15.16
N SER A 136 -5.83 9.85 14.32
CA SER A 136 -6.99 10.70 14.01
C SER A 136 -7.90 10.97 15.21
N VAL A 137 -7.88 10.12 16.23
CA VAL A 137 -8.67 10.30 17.45
C VAL A 137 -7.91 11.14 18.47
N ASP A 138 -6.63 10.83 18.71
CA ASP A 138 -5.83 11.50 19.75
C ASP A 138 -5.38 12.91 19.33
N THR A 139 -5.10 13.11 18.04
CA THR A 139 -4.64 14.40 17.50
C THR A 139 -5.77 15.30 16.99
N GLY A 140 -7.00 14.80 16.90
CA GLY A 140 -8.13 15.55 16.35
C GLY A 140 -8.41 16.90 17.04
N LEU A 141 -8.07 17.04 18.33
CA LEU A 141 -8.16 18.29 19.08
C LEU A 141 -6.84 19.09 19.11
N GLU A 142 -5.68 18.39 18.99
CA GLU A 142 -4.37 19.07 19.00
C GLU A 142 -4.00 19.68 17.66
N LEU A 143 -4.49 19.10 16.55
CA LEU A 143 -4.23 19.56 15.18
C LEU A 143 -5.15 20.66 14.68
N LEU A 144 -5.96 21.27 15.57
CA LEU A 144 -6.75 22.43 15.20
C LEU A 144 -5.81 23.61 14.91
N GLU A 145 -5.54 23.89 13.63
CA GLU A 145 -4.72 25.02 13.20
C GLU A 145 -5.52 26.34 13.27
N PRO A 146 -5.00 27.38 13.95
CA PRO A 146 -5.63 28.70 13.96
C PRO A 146 -5.67 29.30 12.55
N GLY A 147 -6.75 30.03 12.25
CA GLY A 147 -6.92 30.73 10.97
C GLY A 147 -7.41 29.86 9.81
N ARG A 148 -7.76 28.61 10.04
CA ARG A 148 -8.30 27.69 9.03
C ARG A 148 -9.74 27.27 9.36
N VAL A 149 -10.56 27.14 8.31
CA VAL A 149 -11.90 26.55 8.45
C VAL A 149 -11.78 25.03 8.52
N ILE A 150 -12.31 24.44 9.57
CA ILE A 150 -12.29 23.00 9.83
C ILE A 150 -13.64 22.42 9.38
N ASP A 151 -13.61 21.61 8.33
CA ASP A 151 -14.78 20.93 7.74
C ASP A 151 -14.88 19.45 8.16
N ASP A 152 -14.00 18.98 9.05
CA ASP A 152 -13.90 17.56 9.41
C ASP A 152 -15.06 17.05 10.28
N PHE A 153 -15.82 17.96 10.88
CA PHE A 153 -16.97 17.64 11.72
C PHE A 153 -18.25 17.48 10.91
N PRO A 154 -19.05 16.44 11.14
CA PRO A 154 -20.30 16.24 10.42
C PRO A 154 -21.30 17.37 10.74
N LYS A 155 -21.76 18.07 9.71
CA LYS A 155 -22.75 19.17 9.78
C LYS A 155 -22.33 20.41 10.58
N VAL A 156 -21.06 20.55 10.90
CA VAL A 156 -20.53 21.69 11.63
C VAL A 156 -19.20 22.13 11.02
N LYS A 157 -19.05 23.44 10.77
CA LYS A 157 -17.78 24.05 10.39
C LYS A 157 -17.28 24.91 11.52
N ILE A 158 -16.00 24.78 11.87
CA ILE A 158 -15.39 25.49 12.97
C ILE A 158 -14.25 26.35 12.44
N TYR A 159 -14.21 27.61 12.86
CA TYR A 159 -13.11 28.52 12.64
C TYR A 159 -12.70 29.15 13.97
N PHE A 160 -11.41 29.37 14.20
CA PHE A 160 -10.91 30.12 15.36
C PHE A 160 -9.62 30.86 14.98
N GLY A 161 -9.40 32.03 15.61
CA GLY A 161 -8.28 32.91 15.32
C GLY A 161 -6.98 32.49 16.00
N ALA A 162 -7.03 32.07 17.27
CA ALA A 162 -5.85 31.65 18.05
C ALA A 162 -6.19 30.48 18.98
N LYS A 163 -5.14 29.71 19.36
CA LYS A 163 -5.24 28.56 20.27
C LYS A 163 -4.18 28.64 21.35
N GLU A 164 -4.58 28.49 22.60
CA GLU A 164 -3.69 28.41 23.78
C GLU A 164 -4.05 27.18 24.61
N GLY A 165 -3.33 26.07 24.39
CA GLY A 165 -3.66 24.78 24.99
C GLY A 165 -5.06 24.31 24.57
N ASN A 166 -5.99 24.16 25.53
CA ASN A 166 -7.37 23.76 25.27
C ASN A 166 -8.32 24.97 25.04
N TRP A 167 -7.81 26.19 25.04
CA TRP A 167 -8.57 27.39 24.81
C TRP A 167 -8.47 27.83 23.36
N LEU A 168 -9.63 28.09 22.75
CA LEU A 168 -9.77 28.66 21.43
C LEU A 168 -10.27 30.11 21.58
N HIS A 169 -9.65 31.02 20.83
CA HIS A 169 -10.01 32.44 20.80
C HIS A 169 -10.64 32.76 19.44
N ASP A 170 -11.61 33.72 19.45
CA ASP A 170 -12.33 34.17 18.27
C ASP A 170 -12.97 33.01 17.48
N LEU A 171 -13.78 32.25 18.20
CA LEU A 171 -14.42 31.04 17.64
C LEU A 171 -15.66 31.40 16.85
N VAL A 172 -15.77 30.81 15.66
CA VAL A 172 -16.97 30.83 14.83
C VAL A 172 -17.38 29.41 14.52
N VAL A 173 -18.57 29.02 14.87
CA VAL A 173 -19.18 27.72 14.57
C VAL A 173 -20.36 27.90 13.65
N ILE A 174 -20.36 27.27 12.50
CA ILE A 174 -21.49 27.25 11.58
C ILE A 174 -22.14 25.87 11.68
N ASP A 175 -23.38 25.85 12.16
CA ASP A 175 -24.14 24.62 12.42
C ASP A 175 -25.22 24.42 11.34
N TYR A 176 -25.03 23.36 10.54
CA TYR A 176 -25.96 22.89 9.50
C TYR A 176 -26.84 21.72 9.97
N SER A 177 -26.92 21.47 11.27
CA SER A 177 -27.68 20.32 11.82
C SER A 177 -29.19 20.47 11.62
N ASN A 178 -29.68 21.69 11.51
CA ASN A 178 -31.09 21.97 11.27
C ASN A 178 -31.34 22.30 9.79
N PRO A 179 -32.09 21.47 9.04
CA PRO A 179 -32.30 21.67 7.60
C PRO A 179 -33.12 22.92 7.26
N LYS A 180 -33.67 23.60 8.25
CA LYS A 180 -34.51 24.80 8.05
C LYS A 180 -33.79 26.12 8.32
N VAL A 181 -32.75 26.12 9.14
CA VAL A 181 -32.05 27.36 9.53
C VAL A 181 -30.58 27.02 9.84
N ASP A 182 -29.69 27.58 9.05
CA ASP A 182 -28.25 27.56 9.35
C ASP A 182 -27.98 28.58 10.47
N ARG A 183 -27.19 28.19 11.47
CA ARG A 183 -26.85 29.02 12.63
C ARG A 183 -25.39 29.34 12.67
N MET A 184 -25.04 30.58 12.78
CA MET A 184 -23.69 31.05 13.03
C MET A 184 -23.56 31.39 14.52
N ILE A 185 -22.68 30.67 15.21
CA ILE A 185 -22.39 30.87 16.63
C ILE A 185 -21.01 31.49 16.73
N THR A 186 -20.89 32.68 17.27
CA THR A 186 -19.64 33.36 17.54
C THR A 186 -19.39 33.37 19.05
N ALA A 187 -18.13 33.14 19.45
CA ALA A 187 -17.72 33.19 20.85
C ALA A 187 -16.31 33.78 20.98
N SER A 188 -16.14 34.70 21.96
CA SER A 188 -14.79 35.29 22.20
C SER A 188 -13.78 34.27 22.68
N LYS A 189 -14.20 33.28 23.48
CA LYS A 189 -13.37 32.19 23.97
C LYS A 189 -14.16 30.89 24.06
N ALA A 190 -13.51 29.79 23.83
CA ALA A 190 -14.08 28.45 24.02
C ALA A 190 -13.10 27.53 24.68
N LEU A 191 -13.53 26.77 25.69
CA LEU A 191 -12.77 25.67 26.25
C LEU A 191 -13.22 24.39 25.59
N VAL A 192 -12.26 23.69 24.98
CA VAL A 192 -12.50 22.41 24.31
C VAL A 192 -12.31 21.29 25.32
N THR A 193 -13.34 20.46 25.49
CA THR A 193 -13.28 19.28 26.36
C THR A 193 -13.78 18.06 25.62
N GLN A 194 -13.01 17.02 25.59
CA GLN A 194 -13.41 15.75 25.00
C GLN A 194 -14.25 14.94 25.99
N GLN A 195 -15.43 14.52 25.57
CA GLN A 195 -16.31 13.64 26.34
C GLN A 195 -16.64 12.37 25.51
N GLY A 196 -15.77 11.36 25.59
CA GLY A 196 -15.92 10.14 24.80
C GLY A 196 -15.82 10.40 23.29
N LYS A 197 -16.94 10.26 22.55
CA LYS A 197 -17.02 10.49 21.10
C LYS A 197 -17.41 11.91 20.73
N ASP A 198 -17.91 12.66 21.67
CA ASP A 198 -18.39 14.02 21.47
C ASP A 198 -17.33 15.03 21.93
N VAL A 199 -17.30 16.17 21.27
CA VAL A 199 -16.50 17.31 21.69
C VAL A 199 -17.43 18.34 22.29
N ALA A 200 -17.23 18.66 23.56
CA ALA A 200 -17.92 19.74 24.24
C ALA A 200 -17.09 21.01 24.09
N LEU A 201 -17.72 22.05 23.58
CA LEU A 201 -17.21 23.42 23.49
C LEU A 201 -17.93 24.27 24.55
N ASP A 202 -17.26 24.62 25.64
CA ASP A 202 -17.76 25.59 26.59
C ASP A 202 -17.51 27.00 26.04
N LEU A 203 -18.53 27.60 25.43
CA LEU A 203 -18.48 28.90 24.77
C LEU A 203 -18.68 30.01 25.78
N TYR A 204 -17.85 31.05 25.74
CA TYR A 204 -17.95 32.24 26.58
C TYR A 204 -18.24 33.47 25.72
N GLN A 205 -19.13 34.33 26.19
CA GLN A 205 -19.61 35.53 25.49
C GLN A 205 -20.13 35.20 24.09
N MET A 206 -21.02 34.24 24.03
CA MET A 206 -21.56 33.71 22.79
C MET A 206 -22.66 34.60 22.23
N THR A 207 -22.67 34.76 20.89
CA THR A 207 -23.77 35.33 20.12
C THR A 207 -24.19 34.32 19.06
N VAL A 208 -25.48 34.10 18.88
CA VAL A 208 -26.05 33.26 17.81
C VAL A 208 -26.77 34.14 16.84
N ASP A 209 -26.31 34.15 15.61
CA ASP A 209 -26.94 34.83 14.49
C ASP A 209 -27.50 33.80 13.52
N PRO A 210 -28.80 33.86 13.16
CA PRO A 210 -29.34 33.07 12.07
C PRO A 210 -28.75 33.59 10.75
N VAL A 211 -28.30 32.67 9.89
CA VAL A 211 -27.73 33.01 8.57
C VAL A 211 -28.83 33.51 7.60
N ASP A 212 -30.10 33.22 7.90
CA ASP A 212 -31.26 33.59 7.06
C ASP A 212 -32.03 34.75 7.67
N GLU A 213 -32.16 35.87 6.93
CA GLU A 213 -32.81 37.14 7.38
C GLU A 213 -34.27 37.00 7.81
N LYS A 214 -34.94 35.89 7.44
CA LYS A 214 -36.38 35.70 7.74
C LYS A 214 -36.70 35.27 9.18
N HIS A 215 -35.71 34.89 9.98
CA HIS A 215 -35.88 34.36 11.33
C HIS A 215 -34.90 35.02 12.32
N ALA A 216 -34.83 36.31 12.34
CA ALA A 216 -33.90 37.11 13.13
C ALA A 216 -34.20 37.05 14.65
N THR A 217 -33.81 35.98 15.31
CA THR A 217 -33.74 35.94 16.77
C THR A 217 -32.30 35.82 17.20
N MET A 218 -31.64 36.97 17.46
CA MET A 218 -30.32 36.98 18.08
C MET A 218 -30.43 36.48 19.53
N ALA A 219 -29.62 35.47 19.87
CA ALA A 219 -29.48 35.00 21.24
C ALA A 219 -28.07 35.28 21.74
N ARG A 220 -27.97 35.86 22.96
CA ARG A 220 -26.68 36.06 23.62
C ARG A 220 -26.63 35.29 24.93
N ALA A 221 -25.52 34.64 25.23
CA ALA A 221 -25.31 33.99 26.50
C ALA A 221 -23.87 34.21 26.99
N ASN A 222 -23.70 34.39 28.31
CA ASN A 222 -22.37 34.54 28.89
C ASN A 222 -21.60 33.24 28.90
N ARG A 223 -22.28 32.10 29.02
CA ARG A 223 -21.69 30.76 28.94
C ARG A 223 -22.73 29.80 28.35
N PHE A 224 -22.29 28.98 27.39
CA PHE A 224 -23.13 27.96 26.78
C PHE A 224 -22.27 26.75 26.43
N ARG A 225 -22.74 25.55 26.73
CA ARG A 225 -22.08 24.33 26.37
C ARG A 225 -22.65 23.78 25.06
N TYR A 226 -21.86 23.82 24.01
CA TYR A 226 -22.21 23.30 22.70
C TYR A 226 -21.57 21.91 22.50
N PHE A 227 -22.39 20.94 22.12
CA PHE A 227 -21.93 19.58 21.84
C PHE A 227 -21.84 19.35 20.34
N VAL A 228 -20.64 19.09 19.85
CA VAL A 228 -20.44 18.58 18.51
C VAL A 228 -20.57 17.06 18.61
N LYS A 229 -21.78 16.54 18.30
CA LYS A 229 -22.05 15.10 18.34
C LYS A 229 -21.28 14.37 17.25
N ASP A 230 -20.79 13.13 17.57
CA ASP A 230 -19.99 12.31 16.67
C ASP A 230 -18.79 13.07 16.08
N ALA A 231 -18.27 14.07 16.80
CA ALA A 231 -17.13 14.89 16.39
C ALA A 231 -15.89 14.03 16.20
N ILE A 232 -15.68 13.09 17.10
CA ILE A 232 -14.68 12.05 16.97
C ILE A 232 -15.36 10.89 16.26
N LYS A 233 -15.31 10.89 14.93
CA LYS A 233 -15.61 9.67 14.20
C LYS A 233 -14.66 8.62 14.76
N GLU A 234 -15.15 7.73 15.63
CA GLU A 234 -14.48 6.44 15.72
C GLU A 234 -14.38 5.98 14.28
N SER A 235 -13.19 6.06 13.73
CA SER A 235 -12.87 5.36 12.51
C SER A 235 -13.09 3.90 12.85
N LYS A 236 -14.35 3.45 12.73
CA LYS A 236 -14.73 2.05 12.92
C LYS A 236 -13.79 1.32 11.99
N TYR A 237 -12.72 0.81 12.57
CA TYR A 237 -11.71 0.08 11.83
C TYR A 237 -12.45 -1.05 11.10
N SER A 238 -12.77 -0.79 9.83
CA SER A 238 -13.32 -1.80 8.95
C SER A 238 -12.16 -2.43 8.18
N LYS A 239 -11.91 -3.70 8.42
CA LYS A 239 -10.90 -4.45 7.64
C LYS A 239 -11.24 -4.35 6.16
N LYS A 240 -10.32 -3.80 5.37
CA LYS A 240 -10.44 -3.80 3.91
C LYS A 240 -9.85 -5.10 3.35
N THR A 241 -10.24 -5.43 2.14
CA THR A 241 -9.77 -6.64 1.41
C THR A 241 -8.23 -6.82 1.47
N LYS A 242 -7.46 -5.73 1.49
CA LYS A 242 -6.00 -5.76 1.56
C LYS A 242 -5.46 -6.16 2.95
N ASP A 243 -6.23 -5.95 4.00
CA ASP A 243 -5.84 -6.22 5.39
C ASP A 243 -6.11 -7.67 5.80
N LEU A 244 -6.92 -8.39 5.01
CA LEU A 244 -7.28 -9.78 5.27
C LEU A 244 -6.11 -10.72 4.92
N ARG A 245 -5.77 -11.63 5.83
CA ARG A 245 -4.82 -12.72 5.55
C ARG A 245 -5.40 -13.69 4.52
N ALA A 246 -4.55 -14.53 3.94
CA ALA A 246 -4.98 -15.47 2.90
C ALA A 246 -6.19 -16.32 3.31
N MET A 247 -6.17 -16.90 4.50
CA MET A 247 -7.27 -17.73 4.99
C MET A 247 -8.56 -16.93 5.26
N GLU A 248 -8.42 -15.72 5.84
CA GLU A 248 -9.56 -14.82 6.08
C GLU A 248 -10.16 -14.35 4.75
N LEU A 249 -9.30 -14.06 3.76
CA LEU A 249 -9.71 -13.64 2.43
C LEU A 249 -10.49 -14.73 1.70
N LEU A 250 -10.03 -15.98 1.76
CA LEU A 250 -10.71 -17.13 1.17
C LEU A 250 -12.07 -17.40 1.85
N LYS A 251 -12.14 -17.31 3.18
CA LYS A 251 -13.40 -17.42 3.93
C LYS A 251 -14.38 -16.32 3.53
N SER A 252 -13.93 -15.08 3.46
CA SER A 252 -14.75 -13.93 3.04
C SER A 252 -15.30 -14.11 1.61
N ILE A 253 -14.49 -14.64 0.68
CA ILE A 253 -14.94 -14.97 -0.69
C ILE A 253 -16.03 -16.04 -0.65
N ASP A 254 -15.90 -17.08 0.18
CA ASP A 254 -16.89 -18.16 0.28
C ASP A 254 -18.20 -17.66 0.90
N GLU A 255 -18.12 -16.85 1.96
CA GLU A 255 -19.29 -16.21 2.58
C GLU A 255 -20.05 -15.32 1.59
N MET A 256 -19.33 -14.44 0.86
CA MET A 256 -19.94 -13.61 -0.18
C MET A 256 -20.59 -14.43 -1.29
N LYS A 257 -19.99 -15.56 -1.71
CA LYS A 257 -20.60 -16.49 -2.68
C LYS A 257 -21.88 -17.12 -2.15
N LYS A 258 -21.91 -17.51 -0.87
CA LYS A 258 -23.11 -18.06 -0.22
C LYS A 258 -24.23 -17.01 -0.14
N LEU A 259 -23.88 -15.77 0.18
CA LEU A 259 -24.83 -14.64 0.17
C LEU A 259 -25.42 -14.40 -1.22
N VAL A 260 -24.61 -14.38 -2.27
CA VAL A 260 -25.10 -14.25 -3.65
C VAL A 260 -26.11 -15.35 -4.02
N LYS A 261 -25.89 -16.60 -3.56
CA LYS A 261 -26.80 -17.72 -3.82
C LYS A 261 -28.12 -17.60 -3.06
N ARG A 262 -28.11 -17.00 -1.86
CA ARG A 262 -29.30 -16.86 -0.98
C ARG A 262 -30.11 -15.60 -1.27
N THR A 263 -29.55 -14.60 -1.91
CA THR A 263 -30.23 -13.33 -2.19
C THR A 263 -31.31 -13.53 -3.26
N LYS A 264 -32.52 -13.06 -2.96
CA LYS A 264 -33.64 -13.04 -3.92
C LYS A 264 -33.33 -12.13 -5.09
N LYS A 265 -33.88 -12.42 -6.28
CA LYS A 265 -33.63 -11.67 -7.53
C LYS A 265 -34.55 -10.44 -7.71
N ASP A 266 -35.04 -9.86 -6.65
CA ASP A 266 -35.81 -8.61 -6.70
C ASP A 266 -34.90 -7.44 -7.13
N GLU A 267 -35.46 -6.27 -7.36
CA GLU A 267 -34.71 -5.12 -7.88
C GLU A 267 -33.56 -4.72 -6.94
N ILE A 268 -33.82 -4.67 -5.63
CA ILE A 268 -32.82 -4.42 -4.59
C ILE A 268 -31.80 -5.56 -4.54
N GLY A 269 -32.25 -6.80 -4.64
CA GLY A 269 -31.38 -7.99 -4.66
C GLY A 269 -30.45 -8.02 -5.88
N ARG A 270 -30.89 -7.56 -7.06
CA ARG A 270 -30.02 -7.47 -8.25
C ARG A 270 -28.87 -6.47 -8.07
N LYS A 271 -29.14 -5.31 -7.42
CA LYS A 271 -28.09 -4.34 -7.08
C LYS A 271 -27.10 -4.95 -6.10
N LEU A 272 -27.58 -5.57 -5.02
CA LEU A 272 -26.75 -6.24 -4.01
C LEU A 272 -25.90 -7.37 -4.64
N ILE A 273 -26.49 -8.22 -5.49
CA ILE A 273 -25.76 -9.28 -6.20
C ILE A 273 -24.65 -8.70 -7.08
N LYS A 274 -24.89 -7.57 -7.76
CA LYS A 274 -23.90 -6.90 -8.60
C LYS A 274 -22.72 -6.39 -7.75
N ASP A 275 -22.99 -5.78 -6.61
CA ASP A 275 -21.95 -5.27 -5.71
C ASP A 275 -21.17 -6.41 -5.06
N LEU A 276 -21.85 -7.47 -4.57
CA LEU A 276 -21.19 -8.67 -4.04
C LEU A 276 -20.30 -9.35 -5.08
N LYS A 277 -20.73 -9.45 -6.34
CA LYS A 277 -19.89 -10.00 -7.42
C LYS A 277 -18.64 -9.15 -7.67
N ARG A 278 -18.76 -7.82 -7.58
CA ARG A 278 -17.63 -6.89 -7.68
C ARG A 278 -16.65 -7.09 -6.54
N ASP A 279 -17.14 -7.22 -5.30
CA ASP A 279 -16.29 -7.44 -4.13
C ASP A 279 -15.62 -8.82 -4.16
N ILE A 280 -16.32 -9.87 -4.61
CA ILE A 280 -15.72 -11.19 -4.87
C ILE A 280 -14.60 -11.09 -5.92
N SER A 281 -14.84 -10.37 -7.02
CA SER A 281 -13.83 -10.17 -8.05
C SER A 281 -12.60 -9.44 -7.48
N ARG A 282 -12.81 -8.39 -6.69
CA ARG A 282 -11.76 -7.64 -6.01
C ARG A 282 -10.95 -8.52 -5.06
N ALA A 283 -11.61 -9.32 -4.23
CA ALA A 283 -10.96 -10.21 -3.27
C ALA A 283 -10.13 -11.29 -3.98
N LYS A 284 -10.67 -11.91 -5.05
CA LYS A 284 -9.92 -12.87 -5.86
C LYS A 284 -8.71 -12.24 -6.54
N THR A 285 -8.87 -11.04 -7.09
CA THR A 285 -7.77 -10.33 -7.76
C THR A 285 -6.66 -9.97 -6.76
N GLU A 286 -7.03 -9.55 -5.54
CA GLU A 286 -6.06 -9.29 -4.48
C GLU A 286 -5.27 -10.56 -4.09
N PHE A 287 -5.95 -11.70 -3.97
CA PHE A 287 -5.28 -12.99 -3.70
C PHE A 287 -4.33 -13.40 -4.83
N SER A 288 -4.80 -13.32 -6.09
CA SER A 288 -3.98 -13.63 -7.27
C SER A 288 -2.77 -12.70 -7.39
N LYS A 289 -2.93 -11.40 -7.09
CA LYS A 289 -1.85 -10.43 -7.05
C LYS A 289 -0.72 -10.87 -6.11
N ARG A 290 -1.05 -11.31 -4.90
CA ARG A 290 -0.07 -11.74 -3.89
C ARG A 290 0.80 -12.90 -4.39
N ILE A 291 0.19 -13.85 -5.09
CA ILE A 291 0.89 -14.99 -5.70
C ILE A 291 1.76 -14.52 -6.87
N VAL A 292 1.22 -13.69 -7.76
CA VAL A 292 1.93 -13.15 -8.92
C VAL A 292 3.18 -12.36 -8.49
N PHE A 293 3.05 -11.50 -7.47
CA PHE A 293 4.20 -10.77 -6.91
C PHE A 293 5.30 -11.70 -6.38
N ALA A 294 4.94 -12.79 -5.73
CA ALA A 294 5.92 -13.77 -5.26
C ALA A 294 6.60 -14.50 -6.43
N LEU A 295 5.81 -14.92 -7.44
CA LEU A 295 6.32 -15.60 -8.64
C LEU A 295 7.28 -14.72 -9.47
N ALA A 296 7.19 -13.40 -9.36
CA ALA A 296 8.13 -12.48 -9.98
C ALA A 296 9.58 -12.83 -9.63
N SER A 297 9.86 -13.28 -8.41
CA SER A 297 11.21 -13.62 -7.93
C SER A 297 11.88 -14.68 -8.80
N VAL A 298 11.24 -15.81 -9.04
CA VAL A 298 11.81 -16.88 -9.88
C VAL A 298 11.81 -16.47 -11.36
N CYS A 299 10.76 -15.81 -11.85
CA CYS A 299 10.67 -15.34 -13.23
C CYS A 299 11.82 -14.39 -13.58
N PHE A 300 12.14 -13.47 -12.68
CA PHE A 300 13.18 -12.47 -12.89
C PHE A 300 14.58 -13.07 -12.88
N VAL A 301 14.83 -14.09 -12.06
CA VAL A 301 16.10 -14.84 -12.14
C VAL A 301 16.20 -15.54 -13.48
N LEU A 302 15.15 -16.27 -13.90
CA LEU A 302 15.16 -17.03 -15.15
C LEU A 302 15.30 -16.15 -16.40
N VAL A 303 14.81 -14.92 -16.39
CA VAL A 303 14.99 -13.94 -17.47
C VAL A 303 16.34 -13.24 -17.35
N GLY A 304 16.75 -12.85 -16.15
CA GLY A 304 17.96 -12.08 -15.91
C GLY A 304 19.24 -12.80 -16.31
N ILE A 305 19.30 -14.12 -16.07
CA ILE A 305 20.47 -14.94 -16.40
C ILE A 305 20.79 -14.91 -17.91
N PRO A 306 19.91 -15.31 -18.83
CA PRO A 306 20.23 -15.31 -20.26
C PRO A 306 20.43 -13.90 -20.82
N LEU A 307 19.76 -12.88 -20.25
CA LEU A 307 20.01 -11.48 -20.62
C LEU A 307 21.42 -11.04 -20.22
N GLY A 308 21.88 -11.40 -19.02
CA GLY A 308 23.24 -11.15 -18.57
C GLY A 308 24.28 -11.85 -19.48
N ILE A 309 24.05 -13.11 -19.84
CA ILE A 309 24.96 -13.86 -20.73
C ILE A 309 25.07 -13.20 -22.12
N LYS A 310 23.96 -12.66 -22.64
CA LYS A 310 23.92 -11.99 -23.94
C LYS A 310 24.64 -10.64 -23.94
N ALA A 311 24.64 -9.93 -22.82
CA ALA A 311 25.26 -8.61 -22.69
C ALA A 311 26.78 -8.74 -22.72
N GLN A 312 27.38 -8.59 -23.92
CA GLN A 312 28.85 -8.64 -24.12
C GLN A 312 29.51 -7.32 -23.64
N ARG A 313 30.84 -7.32 -23.54
CA ARG A 313 31.74 -6.30 -22.96
C ARG A 313 31.39 -4.81 -23.18
N LYS A 314 30.73 -4.46 -24.28
CA LYS A 314 30.38 -3.07 -24.60
C LYS A 314 28.92 -2.69 -24.24
N GLU A 315 28.07 -3.66 -23.87
CA GLU A 315 26.62 -3.50 -23.77
C GLU A 315 26.02 -3.91 -22.42
N SER A 316 26.83 -3.98 -21.34
CA SER A 316 26.33 -4.30 -19.99
C SER A 316 25.17 -3.40 -19.57
N SER A 317 25.23 -2.12 -19.95
CA SER A 317 24.16 -1.13 -19.71
C SER A 317 22.87 -1.46 -20.48
N VAL A 318 22.99 -1.98 -21.71
CA VAL A 318 21.84 -2.36 -22.54
C VAL A 318 21.11 -3.56 -21.95
N GLY A 319 21.85 -4.57 -21.49
CA GLY A 319 21.27 -5.75 -20.81
C GLY A 319 20.49 -5.34 -19.55
N MET A 320 21.04 -4.42 -18.77
CA MET A 320 20.38 -3.87 -17.58
C MET A 320 19.13 -3.06 -17.95
N ALA A 321 19.20 -2.21 -18.97
CA ALA A 321 18.05 -1.44 -19.46
C ALA A 321 16.91 -2.35 -19.94
N ILE A 322 17.23 -3.38 -20.74
CA ILE A 322 16.23 -4.36 -21.21
C ILE A 322 15.59 -5.10 -20.02
N SER A 323 16.39 -5.53 -19.03
CA SER A 323 15.87 -6.22 -17.85
C SER A 323 14.93 -5.31 -17.04
N LEU A 324 15.27 -4.03 -16.90
CA LEU A 324 14.41 -3.05 -16.24
C LEU A 324 13.10 -2.84 -17.02
N CYS A 325 13.15 -2.74 -18.35
CA CYS A 325 11.95 -2.66 -19.18
C CYS A 325 11.04 -3.89 -19.02
N ILE A 326 11.61 -5.08 -18.91
CA ILE A 326 10.83 -6.31 -18.66
C ILE A 326 10.18 -6.25 -17.27
N ALA A 327 10.89 -5.81 -16.24
CA ALA A 327 10.34 -5.64 -14.90
C ALA A 327 9.23 -4.60 -14.87
N LEU A 328 9.43 -3.45 -15.52
CA LEU A 328 8.40 -2.41 -15.66
C LEU A 328 7.17 -2.94 -16.40
N GLY A 329 7.36 -3.65 -17.50
CA GLY A 329 6.27 -4.28 -18.24
C GLY A 329 5.48 -5.28 -17.38
N TYR A 330 6.18 -6.09 -16.60
CA TYR A 330 5.56 -7.03 -15.66
C TYR A 330 4.66 -6.31 -14.64
N TYR A 331 5.21 -5.32 -13.94
CA TYR A 331 4.45 -4.57 -12.94
C TYR A 331 3.34 -3.72 -13.56
N LEU A 332 3.56 -3.18 -14.77
CA LEU A 332 2.52 -2.43 -15.49
C LEU A 332 1.30 -3.30 -15.78
N VAL A 333 1.51 -4.54 -16.27
CA VAL A 333 0.39 -5.49 -16.47
C VAL A 333 -0.34 -5.76 -15.16
N VAL A 334 0.40 -5.98 -14.06
CA VAL A 334 -0.21 -6.20 -12.74
C VAL A 334 -1.05 -4.99 -12.31
N ILE A 335 -0.54 -3.77 -12.46
CA ILE A 335 -1.24 -2.53 -12.10
C ILE A 335 -2.49 -2.32 -12.97
N LEU A 336 -2.39 -2.57 -14.28
CA LEU A 336 -3.53 -2.50 -15.18
C LEU A 336 -4.64 -3.46 -14.77
N MET A 337 -4.31 -4.71 -14.44
CA MET A 337 -5.30 -5.70 -13.99
C MET A 337 -5.93 -5.30 -12.66
N LEU A 338 -5.17 -4.66 -11.76
CA LEU A 338 -5.70 -4.09 -10.52
C LEU A 338 -6.64 -2.91 -10.77
N SER A 339 -6.47 -2.14 -11.84
CA SER A 339 -7.36 -1.03 -12.20
C SER A 339 -8.68 -1.53 -12.77
N ILE A 340 -8.66 -2.66 -13.48
CA ILE A 340 -9.84 -3.25 -14.15
C ILE A 340 -10.67 -4.13 -13.16
N HIS A 341 -10.25 -4.34 -11.92
CA HIS A 341 -10.92 -5.22 -10.95
C HIS A 341 -12.42 -4.94 -10.73
N LYS A 342 -12.89 -3.72 -11.05
CA LYS A 342 -14.31 -3.33 -10.98
C LYS A 342 -15.16 -4.08 -11.99
N ASN A 343 -14.57 -4.51 -13.10
CA ASN A 343 -15.28 -5.20 -14.19
C ASN A 343 -15.13 -6.72 -14.03
N HIS A 344 -16.08 -7.35 -13.30
CA HIS A 344 -16.03 -8.78 -12.99
C HIS A 344 -16.15 -9.68 -14.23
N ALA A 345 -16.68 -9.17 -15.37
CA ALA A 345 -16.83 -9.92 -16.61
C ALA A 345 -15.49 -10.29 -17.27
N LEU A 346 -14.44 -9.52 -17.02
CA LEU A 346 -13.11 -9.72 -17.60
C LEU A 346 -12.24 -10.72 -16.81
N TYR A 347 -12.73 -11.28 -15.70
CA TYR A 347 -11.97 -12.21 -14.84
C TYR A 347 -10.54 -11.73 -14.52
N PRO A 348 -10.34 -10.51 -13.95
CA PRO A 348 -9.02 -9.91 -13.76
C PRO A 348 -8.10 -10.76 -12.88
N HIS A 349 -8.66 -11.59 -12.00
CA HIS A 349 -7.90 -12.53 -11.17
C HIS A 349 -7.20 -13.66 -11.95
N ILE A 350 -7.65 -13.96 -13.19
CA ILE A 350 -6.99 -14.91 -14.08
C ILE A 350 -6.02 -14.14 -14.99
N LEU A 351 -6.47 -13.01 -15.56
CA LEU A 351 -5.66 -12.22 -16.48
C LEU A 351 -4.37 -11.70 -15.87
N ILE A 352 -4.32 -11.49 -14.53
CA ILE A 352 -3.11 -11.03 -13.85
C ILE A 352 -1.95 -12.01 -14.00
N PHE A 353 -2.20 -13.32 -14.19
CA PHE A 353 -1.17 -14.33 -14.45
C PHE A 353 -0.54 -14.20 -15.85
N SER A 354 -1.10 -13.40 -16.76
CA SER A 354 -0.49 -13.13 -18.05
C SER A 354 0.91 -12.52 -17.92
N SER A 355 1.18 -11.73 -16.87
CA SER A 355 2.51 -11.20 -16.57
C SER A 355 3.53 -12.30 -16.30
N VAL A 356 3.15 -13.34 -15.56
CA VAL A 356 3.98 -14.52 -15.28
C VAL A 356 4.21 -15.32 -16.55
N LEU A 357 3.16 -15.57 -17.34
CA LEU A 357 3.26 -16.29 -18.60
C LEU A 357 4.16 -15.56 -19.59
N PHE A 358 4.04 -14.25 -19.69
CA PHE A 358 4.90 -13.41 -20.53
C PHE A 358 6.37 -13.54 -20.14
N CYS A 359 6.67 -13.40 -18.83
CA CYS A 359 8.05 -13.57 -18.34
C CYS A 359 8.58 -15.00 -18.52
N ALA A 360 7.76 -16.02 -18.28
CA ALA A 360 8.14 -17.41 -18.48
C ALA A 360 8.43 -17.70 -19.97
N ALA A 361 7.58 -17.20 -20.87
CA ALA A 361 7.80 -17.32 -22.31
C ALA A 361 9.09 -16.60 -22.75
N ALA A 362 9.33 -15.39 -22.25
CA ALA A 362 10.56 -14.65 -22.50
C ALA A 362 11.79 -15.41 -21.99
N ALA A 363 11.73 -15.98 -20.77
CA ALA A 363 12.80 -16.81 -20.21
C ALA A 363 13.10 -18.03 -21.09
N VAL A 364 12.08 -18.80 -21.47
CA VAL A 364 12.23 -19.98 -22.33
C VAL A 364 12.81 -19.61 -23.69
N TYR A 365 12.31 -18.54 -24.31
CA TYR A 365 12.83 -18.04 -25.59
C TYR A 365 14.30 -17.66 -25.49
N LEU A 366 14.68 -16.91 -24.47
CA LEU A 366 16.06 -16.46 -24.26
C LEU A 366 16.99 -17.62 -23.92
N VAL A 367 16.55 -18.58 -23.11
CA VAL A 367 17.30 -19.80 -22.78
C VAL A 367 17.55 -20.63 -24.05
N ARG A 368 16.53 -20.90 -24.86
CA ARG A 368 16.69 -21.69 -26.10
C ARG A 368 17.57 -21.00 -27.14
N LYS A 369 17.63 -19.69 -27.16
CA LYS A 369 18.39 -18.94 -28.16
C LYS A 369 19.84 -18.71 -27.75
N HIS A 370 20.17 -18.67 -26.46
CA HIS A 370 21.48 -18.21 -25.96
C HIS A 370 22.18 -19.22 -25.04
N LEU A 371 21.49 -20.23 -24.54
CA LEU A 371 22.05 -21.36 -23.77
C LEU A 371 22.12 -22.65 -24.58
#